data_2166a3e0a3215366f09347f444f7f246
#
_entry.id   2166a3e0a3215366f09347f444f7f246
#
_cell.length_a   1.000
_cell.length_b   1.000
_cell.length_c   1.000
_cell.angle_alpha   90.00
_cell.angle_beta   90.00
_cell.angle_gamma   90.00
#
_symmetry.space_group_name_H-M   'P 1'
#
loop_
_entity.id
_entity.type
_entity.pdbx_description
1 polymer ?
#
loop_
_entity_poly.entity_id
_entity_poly.type
_entity_poly.pdbx_seq_one_letter_code
_entity_poly.pdbx_strand_id
1 'polypeptide(L)'
;MSFRMVSRQQQLRWLQEGRGQGQLDTYKPFLNVRDNKSLTERSSRVYGYKTQRTHHLFSDLELALFLALDRIQDIEDIREQIPLDLETTVQIAEDLKIPHPIEKNVHQILTSTFFIVNHSPLKPPCFVVKALKSIHLDQKRTIAQLELERRYWEQKNIPWFLFTEKDISSTAIDNIKWLYPLNKVNNDIYTFSKMDFYQNYFLQKPELTLIELSKYLDTHYSMEAGASLLEIRELLAQRYFLFDITKGYRKICGRDIEIGNIQHLEKLRNVSGE
;
A
#
# COMPACT_ATOMS: atom_id res chain seq x y z
N MET A 1 12.17 -0.73 16.85
CA MET A 1 12.85 -1.31 15.65
C MET A 1 14.35 -1.08 15.77
N SER A 2 15.17 -2.11 15.78
CA SER A 2 16.62 -1.98 15.70
C SER A 2 16.99 -2.00 14.22
N PHE A 3 17.18 -0.84 13.61
CA PHE A 3 17.79 -0.78 12.28
C PHE A 3 19.25 -1.22 12.36
N ARG A 4 19.73 -1.85 11.30
CA ARG A 4 21.13 -2.19 11.17
C ARG A 4 21.97 -0.93 11.38
N MET A 5 22.97 -1.01 12.24
CA MET A 5 24.00 0.01 12.40
C MET A 5 24.61 0.35 11.03
N VAL A 6 24.44 1.59 10.61
CA VAL A 6 24.95 2.06 9.31
C VAL A 6 26.05 3.08 9.58
N SER A 7 27.26 2.82 9.07
CA SER A 7 28.36 3.79 9.16
C SER A 7 28.04 5.04 8.35
N ARG A 8 28.68 6.19 8.73
CA ARG A 8 28.54 7.43 7.97
C ARG A 8 28.89 7.26 6.48
N GLN A 9 29.95 6.52 6.18
CA GLN A 9 30.35 6.22 4.81
C GLN A 9 29.27 5.46 4.05
N GLN A 10 28.61 4.50 4.70
CA GLN A 10 27.53 3.74 4.07
C GLN A 10 26.30 4.61 3.81
N GLN A 11 25.92 5.52 4.74
CA GLN A 11 24.82 6.45 4.55
C GLN A 11 25.11 7.40 3.37
N LEU A 12 26.31 7.98 3.31
CA LEU A 12 26.73 8.87 2.22
C LEU A 12 26.73 8.13 0.87
N ARG A 13 27.25 6.89 0.84
CA ARG A 13 27.22 6.07 -0.36
C ARG A 13 25.81 5.84 -0.87
N TRP A 14 24.85 5.51 0.01
CA TRP A 14 23.47 5.31 -0.37
C TRP A 14 22.83 6.55 -0.97
N LEU A 15 23.11 7.72 -0.39
CA LEU A 15 22.66 9.01 -0.96
C LEU A 15 23.28 9.26 -2.35
N GLN A 16 24.57 8.97 -2.53
CA GLN A 16 25.25 9.09 -3.83
C GLN A 16 24.71 8.09 -4.87
N GLU A 17 24.25 6.91 -4.45
CA GLU A 17 23.54 5.94 -5.30
C GLU A 17 22.13 6.44 -5.73
N GLY A 18 21.70 7.61 -5.26
CA GLY A 18 20.39 8.19 -5.53
C GLY A 18 19.26 7.55 -4.72
N ARG A 19 19.55 6.91 -3.58
CA ARG A 19 18.52 6.36 -2.70
C ARG A 19 17.73 7.50 -2.04
N GLY A 20 16.42 7.33 -1.97
CA GLY A 20 15.47 8.36 -1.54
C GLY A 20 15.10 9.35 -2.65
N GLN A 21 15.58 9.14 -3.88
CA GLN A 21 15.35 10.02 -5.03
C GLN A 21 14.57 9.31 -6.14
N GLY A 22 14.03 10.10 -7.07
CA GLY A 22 13.19 9.63 -8.16
C GLY A 22 11.70 9.68 -7.83
N GLN A 23 10.90 9.17 -8.75
CA GLN A 23 9.45 9.07 -8.64
C GLN A 23 8.97 7.87 -9.44
N LEU A 24 7.80 7.35 -9.10
CA LEU A 24 7.18 6.19 -9.75
C LEU A 24 8.18 5.02 -9.90
N ASP A 25 8.43 4.56 -11.12
CA ASP A 25 9.33 3.45 -11.45
C ASP A 25 10.82 3.75 -11.21
N THR A 26 11.20 5.04 -11.26
CA THR A 26 12.58 5.48 -11.04
C THR A 26 12.95 5.67 -9.57
N TYR A 27 11.96 5.69 -8.65
CA TYR A 27 12.21 5.88 -7.22
C TYR A 27 13.02 4.73 -6.62
N LYS A 28 14.08 5.09 -5.87
CA LYS A 28 14.93 4.13 -5.14
C LYS A 28 14.74 4.35 -3.63
N PRO A 29 14.16 3.39 -2.88
CA PRO A 29 14.01 3.53 -1.45
C PRO A 29 15.37 3.65 -0.74
N PHE A 30 15.44 4.44 0.33
CA PHE A 30 16.69 4.61 1.09
C PHE A 30 17.12 3.30 1.74
N LEU A 31 16.16 2.59 2.33
CA LEU A 31 16.36 1.26 2.91
C LEU A 31 15.67 0.21 2.04
N ASN A 32 16.32 -0.91 1.82
CA ASN A 32 15.71 -2.05 1.17
C ASN A 32 15.85 -3.35 1.99
N VAL A 33 15.05 -4.34 1.71
CA VAL A 33 14.99 -5.61 2.48
C VAL A 33 16.34 -6.31 2.55
N ARG A 34 17.19 -6.16 1.54
CA ARG A 34 18.52 -6.81 1.51
C ARG A 34 19.51 -6.15 2.46
N ASP A 35 19.35 -4.86 2.77
CA ASP A 35 20.23 -4.13 3.67
C ASP A 35 20.00 -4.48 5.14
N ASN A 36 18.82 -5.00 5.48
CA ASN A 36 18.42 -5.27 6.85
C ASN A 36 18.39 -6.78 7.15
N LYS A 37 19.50 -7.30 7.69
CA LYS A 37 19.61 -8.70 8.12
C LYS A 37 19.04 -8.98 9.52
N SER A 38 18.64 -7.96 10.26
CA SER A 38 18.19 -8.04 11.67
C SER A 38 16.69 -7.82 11.82
N LEU A 39 15.90 -8.16 10.80
CA LEU A 39 14.44 -8.00 10.88
C LEU A 39 13.87 -8.95 11.92
N THR A 40 13.26 -8.38 12.96
CA THR A 40 12.44 -9.11 13.92
C THR A 40 11.04 -9.41 13.38
N GLU A 41 10.66 -8.73 12.29
CA GLU A 41 9.37 -8.87 11.62
C GLU A 41 9.55 -9.38 10.18
N ARG A 42 8.49 -10.00 9.66
CA ARG A 42 8.46 -10.49 8.29
C ARG A 42 8.55 -9.31 7.32
N SER A 43 9.53 -9.34 6.43
CA SER A 43 9.66 -8.39 5.34
C SER A 43 9.09 -8.96 4.03
N SER A 44 8.60 -8.05 3.18
CA SER A 44 8.01 -8.41 1.89
C SER A 44 8.58 -7.57 0.77
N ARG A 45 8.61 -8.14 -0.43
CA ARG A 45 8.84 -7.43 -1.69
C ARG A 45 7.62 -7.61 -2.56
N VAL A 46 6.95 -6.52 -2.89
CA VAL A 46 5.66 -6.52 -3.59
C VAL A 46 5.72 -5.58 -4.77
N TYR A 47 5.25 -6.02 -5.91
CA TYR A 47 5.15 -5.19 -7.10
C TYR A 47 3.98 -4.20 -6.95
N GLY A 48 4.24 -2.90 -7.09
CA GLY A 48 3.22 -1.85 -7.09
C GLY A 48 2.75 -1.56 -8.51
N TYR A 49 1.45 -1.67 -8.72
CA TYR A 49 0.87 -1.47 -10.06
C TYR A 49 0.83 0.00 -10.46
N LYS A 50 0.67 0.92 -9.49
CA LYS A 50 0.72 2.37 -9.74
C LYS A 50 2.13 2.83 -10.10
N THR A 51 3.11 2.35 -9.37
CA THR A 51 4.49 2.83 -9.43
C THR A 51 5.35 2.02 -10.39
N GLN A 52 4.85 0.88 -10.93
CA GLN A 52 5.52 -0.01 -11.87
C GLN A 52 6.90 -0.51 -11.38
N ARG A 53 7.05 -0.67 -10.05
CA ARG A 53 8.28 -1.15 -9.42
C ARG A 53 8.02 -2.06 -8.22
N THR A 54 9.08 -2.73 -7.76
CA THR A 54 9.02 -3.55 -6.53
C THR A 54 9.26 -2.68 -5.30
N HIS A 55 8.31 -2.70 -4.36
CA HIS A 55 8.40 -2.06 -3.05
C HIS A 55 9.04 -2.95 -2.01
N HIS A 56 9.79 -2.35 -1.07
CA HIS A 56 10.48 -3.01 0.02
C HIS A 56 9.80 -2.66 1.35
N LEU A 57 9.09 -3.62 1.94
CA LEU A 57 8.24 -3.45 3.12
C LEU A 57 8.82 -4.26 4.27
N PHE A 58 8.93 -3.66 5.46
CA PHE A 58 9.65 -4.23 6.60
C PHE A 58 8.76 -4.86 7.67
N SER A 59 7.44 -4.82 7.48
CA SER A 59 6.48 -5.47 8.37
C SER A 59 5.20 -5.86 7.63
N ASP A 60 4.40 -6.73 8.25
CA ASP A 60 3.05 -7.05 7.74
C ASP A 60 2.12 -5.83 7.81
N LEU A 61 2.35 -4.89 8.75
CA LEU A 61 1.60 -3.64 8.84
C LEU A 61 1.93 -2.71 7.65
N GLU A 62 3.21 -2.58 7.29
CA GLU A 62 3.61 -1.83 6.09
C GLU A 62 3.03 -2.47 4.82
N LEU A 63 3.03 -3.80 4.75
CA LEU A 63 2.40 -4.52 3.64
C LEU A 63 0.90 -4.22 3.55
N ALA A 64 0.18 -4.30 4.65
CA ALA A 64 -1.26 -4.03 4.69
C ALA A 64 -1.57 -2.58 4.25
N LEU A 65 -0.83 -1.61 4.79
CA LEU A 65 -0.97 -0.20 4.42
C LEU A 65 -0.65 0.03 2.94
N PHE A 66 0.46 -0.52 2.45
CA PHE A 66 0.84 -0.40 1.04
C PHE A 66 -0.26 -0.94 0.10
N LEU A 67 -0.76 -2.15 0.38
CA LEU A 67 -1.82 -2.76 -0.43
C LEU A 67 -3.12 -1.95 -0.43
N ALA A 68 -3.44 -1.30 0.70
CA ALA A 68 -4.58 -0.40 0.78
C ALA A 68 -4.36 0.88 -0.05
N LEU A 69 -3.18 1.51 0.08
CA LEU A 69 -2.82 2.73 -0.67
C LEU A 69 -2.75 2.51 -2.18
N ASP A 70 -2.17 1.38 -2.63
CA ASP A 70 -2.06 1.05 -4.06
C ASP A 70 -3.42 0.87 -4.75
N ARG A 71 -4.49 0.63 -3.96
CA ARG A 71 -5.87 0.56 -4.46
C ARG A 71 -6.60 1.90 -4.53
N ILE A 72 -6.13 2.96 -3.86
CA ILE A 72 -6.81 4.27 -3.82
C ILE A 72 -6.57 5.00 -5.15
N GLN A 73 -7.63 5.33 -5.88
CA GLN A 73 -7.54 5.93 -7.22
C GLN A 73 -6.81 7.27 -7.24
N ASP A 74 -7.07 8.14 -6.24
CA ASP A 74 -6.46 9.48 -6.16
C ASP A 74 -4.96 9.47 -5.87
N ILE A 75 -4.38 8.34 -5.50
CA ILE A 75 -2.95 8.22 -5.27
C ILE A 75 -2.23 7.97 -6.59
N GLU A 76 -1.26 8.84 -6.88
CA GLU A 76 -0.39 8.77 -8.06
C GLU A 76 0.91 8.02 -7.76
N ASP A 77 1.59 8.36 -6.67
CA ASP A 77 2.89 7.76 -6.31
C ASP A 77 2.96 7.38 -4.83
N ILE A 78 3.66 6.29 -4.55
CA ILE A 78 3.93 5.77 -3.21
C ILE A 78 5.43 5.52 -3.09
N ARG A 79 6.10 6.29 -2.20
CA ARG A 79 7.55 6.19 -1.99
C ARG A 79 7.82 5.68 -0.59
N GLU A 80 8.23 4.41 -0.48
CA GLU A 80 8.57 3.83 0.81
C GLU A 80 9.97 4.23 1.27
N GLN A 81 10.19 4.23 2.59
CA GLN A 81 11.47 4.48 3.23
C GLN A 81 12.15 5.77 2.73
N ILE A 82 11.38 6.87 2.64
CA ILE A 82 11.92 8.16 2.24
C ILE A 82 12.83 8.72 3.33
N PRO A 83 14.10 9.07 3.02
CA PRO A 83 15.02 9.59 4.01
C PRO A 83 14.67 11.03 4.39
N LEU A 84 14.86 11.35 5.67
CA LEU A 84 14.79 12.69 6.18
C LEU A 84 16.18 13.31 6.15
N ASP A 85 16.25 14.61 5.86
CA ASP A 85 17.52 15.34 5.90
C ASP A 85 18.16 15.29 7.28
N LEU A 86 19.40 14.83 7.35
CA LEU A 86 20.08 14.54 8.59
C LEU A 86 20.32 15.82 9.41
N GLU A 87 20.76 16.90 8.77
CA GLU A 87 21.09 18.16 9.45
C GLU A 87 19.84 18.77 10.05
N THR A 88 18.75 18.78 9.28
CA THR A 88 17.44 19.25 9.74
C THR A 88 16.94 18.44 10.93
N THR A 89 17.04 17.11 10.91
CA THR A 89 16.55 16.26 12.00
C THR A 89 17.41 16.38 13.26
N VAL A 90 18.72 16.60 13.13
CA VAL A 90 19.62 16.89 14.25
C VAL A 90 19.27 18.24 14.87
N GLN A 91 19.07 19.29 14.07
CA GLN A 91 18.66 20.60 14.56
C GLN A 91 17.32 20.55 15.30
N ILE A 92 16.33 19.85 14.77
CA ILE A 92 15.03 19.65 15.46
C ILE A 92 15.24 18.94 16.81
N ALA A 93 16.13 17.94 16.87
CA ALA A 93 16.42 17.23 18.12
C ALA A 93 17.02 18.16 19.18
N GLU A 94 17.94 19.04 18.79
CA GLU A 94 18.56 20.03 19.65
C GLU A 94 17.52 21.04 20.16
N ASP A 95 16.70 21.61 19.29
CA ASP A 95 15.66 22.59 19.61
C ASP A 95 14.62 22.02 20.59
N LEU A 96 14.24 20.76 20.42
CA LEU A 96 13.29 20.06 21.28
C LEU A 96 13.93 19.43 22.52
N LYS A 97 15.27 19.43 22.62
CA LYS A 97 16.02 18.75 23.68
C LYS A 97 15.69 17.27 23.82
N ILE A 98 15.51 16.61 22.70
CA ILE A 98 15.27 15.17 22.63
C ILE A 98 16.43 14.44 21.95
N PRO A 99 16.69 13.17 22.28
CA PRO A 99 17.84 12.46 21.72
C PRO A 99 17.61 12.14 20.23
N HIS A 100 18.53 12.57 19.38
CA HIS A 100 18.60 12.08 18.00
C HIS A 100 19.16 10.66 17.99
N PRO A 101 18.66 9.76 17.10
CA PRO A 101 19.21 8.40 16.97
C PRO A 101 20.70 8.40 16.61
N ILE A 102 21.52 7.88 17.53
CA ILE A 102 22.96 7.73 17.36
C ILE A 102 23.33 6.26 17.51
N GLU A 103 24.20 5.80 16.63
CA GLU A 103 24.77 4.47 16.68
C GLU A 103 26.29 4.56 16.46
N LYS A 104 27.10 4.01 17.40
CA LYS A 104 28.58 4.11 17.37
C LYS A 104 29.08 5.53 17.08
N ASN A 105 28.50 6.51 17.76
CA ASN A 105 28.79 7.95 17.59
C ASN A 105 28.47 8.50 16.19
N VAL A 106 27.58 7.84 15.43
CA VAL A 106 27.13 8.31 14.12
C VAL A 106 25.63 8.56 14.19
N HIS A 107 25.21 9.78 13.87
CA HIS A 107 23.78 10.11 13.70
C HIS A 107 23.20 9.30 12.54
N GLN A 108 22.02 8.72 12.75
CA GLN A 108 21.37 7.87 11.76
C GLN A 108 20.33 8.67 10.97
N ILE A 109 20.33 8.50 9.65
CA ILE A 109 19.28 9.07 8.80
C ILE A 109 17.96 8.35 9.12
N LEU A 110 16.97 9.12 9.57
CA LEU A 110 15.60 8.65 9.78
C LEU A 110 14.89 8.46 8.44
N THR A 111 13.91 7.57 8.41
CA THR A 111 13.05 7.39 7.24
C THR A 111 11.58 7.43 7.65
N SER A 112 10.75 8.03 6.81
CA SER A 112 9.31 7.84 6.89
C SER A 112 8.90 6.56 6.15
N THR A 113 7.83 5.89 6.61
CA THR A 113 7.39 4.63 6.00
C THR A 113 6.94 4.87 4.56
N PHE A 114 6.00 5.81 4.36
CA PHE A 114 5.52 6.16 3.02
C PHE A 114 5.37 7.68 2.88
N PHE A 115 5.83 8.17 1.74
CA PHE A 115 5.47 9.47 1.20
C PHE A 115 4.54 9.24 0.03
N ILE A 116 3.35 9.84 0.07
CA ILE A 116 2.26 9.61 -0.87
C ILE A 116 2.02 10.89 -1.66
N VAL A 117 1.87 10.76 -2.98
CA VAL A 117 1.48 11.85 -3.88
C VAL A 117 0.05 11.60 -4.37
N ASN A 118 -0.79 12.63 -4.27
CA ASN A 118 -2.16 12.63 -4.79
C ASN A 118 -2.22 13.47 -6.07
N HIS A 119 -3.08 13.06 -7.00
CA HIS A 119 -3.43 13.88 -8.16
C HIS A 119 -4.78 14.61 -8.00
N SER A 120 -5.53 14.30 -6.94
CA SER A 120 -6.83 14.95 -6.68
C SER A 120 -6.66 16.39 -6.22
N PRO A 121 -7.28 17.38 -6.87
CA PRO A 121 -7.21 18.78 -6.47
C PRO A 121 -7.95 19.07 -5.15
N LEU A 122 -8.77 18.12 -4.67
CA LEU A 122 -9.56 18.25 -3.43
C LEU A 122 -8.81 17.77 -2.19
N LYS A 123 -7.59 17.23 -2.35
CA LYS A 123 -6.77 16.67 -1.27
C LYS A 123 -5.41 17.34 -1.23
N PRO A 124 -4.70 17.31 -0.10
CA PRO A 124 -3.30 17.73 -0.08
C PRO A 124 -2.52 17.04 -1.19
N PRO A 125 -1.64 17.76 -1.94
CA PRO A 125 -0.89 17.19 -3.07
C PRO A 125 0.02 16.03 -2.65
N CYS A 126 0.44 16.02 -1.38
CA CYS A 126 1.19 14.92 -0.79
C CYS A 126 0.94 14.86 0.72
N PHE A 127 1.20 13.69 1.28
CA PHE A 127 1.18 13.46 2.72
C PHE A 127 2.11 12.29 3.08
N VAL A 128 2.42 12.17 4.36
CA VAL A 128 3.31 11.14 4.89
C VAL A 128 2.57 10.26 5.88
N VAL A 129 2.84 8.97 5.82
CA VAL A 129 2.34 8.01 6.80
C VAL A 129 3.50 7.24 7.42
N LYS A 130 3.54 7.22 8.74
CA LYS A 130 4.38 6.33 9.53
C LYS A 130 3.59 5.12 9.96
N ALA A 131 3.99 3.93 9.52
CA ALA A 131 3.40 2.67 9.98
C ALA A 131 4.20 2.15 11.18
N LEU A 132 3.52 1.95 12.31
CA LEU A 132 4.14 1.46 13.54
C LEU A 132 3.13 0.70 14.40
N LYS A 133 3.50 -0.48 14.91
CA LYS A 133 2.65 -1.22 15.85
C LYS A 133 2.46 -0.47 17.15
N SER A 134 1.23 -0.44 17.66
CA SER A 134 0.85 0.31 18.87
C SER A 134 1.67 -0.09 20.10
N ILE A 135 2.11 -1.34 20.20
CA ILE A 135 2.97 -1.83 21.30
C ILE A 135 4.30 -1.08 21.42
N HIS A 136 4.75 -0.41 20.38
CA HIS A 136 6.00 0.38 20.42
C HIS A 136 5.79 1.82 20.86
N LEU A 137 4.53 2.28 20.99
CA LEU A 137 4.20 3.67 21.34
C LEU A 137 4.52 4.00 22.81
N ASP A 138 4.69 3.01 23.68
CA ASP A 138 5.07 3.23 25.09
C ASP A 138 6.57 3.44 25.29
N GLN A 139 7.38 3.27 24.24
CA GLN A 139 8.83 3.40 24.33
C GLN A 139 9.26 4.86 24.13
N LYS A 140 9.88 5.48 25.14
CA LYS A 140 10.36 6.89 25.10
C LYS A 140 11.21 7.19 23.85
N ARG A 141 12.08 6.24 23.44
CA ARG A 141 12.91 6.38 22.24
C ARG A 141 12.05 6.45 20.96
N THR A 142 11.03 5.62 20.87
CA THR A 142 10.10 5.63 19.73
C THR A 142 9.33 6.93 19.66
N ILE A 143 8.79 7.40 20.78
CA ILE A 143 8.07 8.68 20.86
C ILE A 143 8.97 9.84 20.40
N ALA A 144 10.22 9.88 20.87
CA ALA A 144 11.18 10.91 20.44
C ALA A 144 11.41 10.87 18.91
N GLN A 145 11.59 9.67 18.33
CA GLN A 145 11.77 9.53 16.87
C GLN A 145 10.52 9.95 16.08
N LEU A 146 9.34 9.60 16.56
CA LEU A 146 8.07 10.02 15.93
C LEU A 146 7.91 11.55 15.98
N GLU A 147 8.28 12.19 17.10
CA GLU A 147 8.19 13.64 17.21
C GLU A 147 9.20 14.35 16.29
N LEU A 148 10.43 13.81 16.13
CA LEU A 148 11.40 14.30 15.15
C LEU A 148 10.83 14.23 13.72
N GLU A 149 10.27 13.08 13.36
CA GLU A 149 9.68 12.86 12.04
C GLU A 149 8.48 13.79 11.80
N ARG A 150 7.59 13.92 12.79
CA ARG A 150 6.41 14.78 12.71
C ARG A 150 6.81 16.25 12.51
N ARG A 151 7.76 16.77 13.33
CA ARG A 151 8.26 18.16 13.22
C ARG A 151 8.97 18.44 11.91
N TYR A 152 9.72 17.46 11.40
CA TYR A 152 10.36 17.58 10.10
C TYR A 152 9.34 17.83 8.97
N TRP A 153 8.24 17.08 8.94
CA TRP A 153 7.20 17.26 7.94
C TRP A 153 6.33 18.49 8.17
N GLU A 154 6.09 18.84 9.43
CA GLU A 154 5.41 20.10 9.80
C GLU A 154 6.16 21.33 9.27
N GLN A 155 7.48 21.39 9.40
CA GLN A 155 8.30 22.48 8.83
C GLN A 155 8.19 22.58 7.31
N LYS A 156 7.88 21.46 6.63
CA LYS A 156 7.67 21.41 5.19
C LYS A 156 6.21 21.63 4.77
N ASN A 157 5.32 21.89 5.72
CA ASN A 157 3.87 21.99 5.51
C ASN A 157 3.27 20.76 4.85
N ILE A 158 3.80 19.56 5.14
CA ILE A 158 3.32 18.29 4.62
C ILE A 158 2.60 17.54 5.75
N PRO A 159 1.31 17.16 5.57
CA PRO A 159 0.56 16.40 6.55
C PRO A 159 1.27 15.07 6.88
N TRP A 160 1.39 14.77 8.18
CA TRP A 160 1.98 13.56 8.69
C TRP A 160 0.98 12.79 9.53
N PHE A 161 0.87 11.49 9.31
CA PHE A 161 -0.06 10.60 9.99
C PHE A 161 0.67 9.39 10.57
N LEU A 162 0.22 8.94 11.74
CA LEU A 162 0.61 7.68 12.33
C LEU A 162 -0.46 6.63 11.98
N PHE A 163 -0.03 5.47 11.48
CA PHE A 163 -0.87 4.32 11.15
C PHE A 163 -0.45 3.12 12.00
N THR A 164 -1.44 2.49 12.63
CA THR A 164 -1.25 1.33 13.49
C THR A 164 -2.12 0.15 13.05
N GLU A 165 -1.93 -1.01 13.66
CA GLU A 165 -2.79 -2.18 13.43
C GLU A 165 -4.25 -1.97 13.87
N LYS A 166 -4.53 -0.87 14.60
CA LYS A 166 -5.89 -0.52 15.03
C LYS A 166 -6.68 0.24 13.97
N ASP A 167 -5.99 0.76 12.96
CA ASP A 167 -6.58 1.59 11.90
C ASP A 167 -7.09 0.76 10.71
N ILE A 168 -6.79 -0.55 10.67
CA ILE A 168 -7.24 -1.45 9.63
C ILE A 168 -7.65 -2.81 10.21
N SER A 169 -8.81 -3.32 9.81
CA SER A 169 -9.27 -4.63 10.28
C SER A 169 -8.49 -5.79 9.61
N SER A 170 -8.28 -6.88 10.35
CA SER A 170 -7.66 -8.09 9.78
C SER A 170 -8.44 -8.63 8.58
N THR A 171 -9.77 -8.55 8.61
CA THR A 171 -10.65 -8.94 7.51
C THR A 171 -10.35 -8.11 6.26
N ALA A 172 -10.20 -6.78 6.38
CA ALA A 172 -9.85 -5.93 5.26
C ALA A 172 -8.47 -6.29 4.67
N ILE A 173 -7.50 -6.57 5.54
CA ILE A 173 -6.16 -7.03 5.12
C ILE A 173 -6.26 -8.35 4.33
N ASP A 174 -7.03 -9.33 4.82
CA ASP A 174 -7.20 -10.63 4.15
C ASP A 174 -7.89 -10.48 2.81
N ASN A 175 -8.92 -9.64 2.71
CA ASN A 175 -9.61 -9.34 1.46
C ASN A 175 -8.68 -8.67 0.44
N ILE A 176 -7.89 -7.68 0.88
CA ILE A 176 -6.93 -7.00 0.01
C ILE A 176 -5.87 -8.00 -0.49
N LYS A 177 -5.32 -8.84 0.38
CA LYS A 177 -4.36 -9.89 0.01
C LYS A 177 -4.96 -10.91 -0.97
N TRP A 178 -6.24 -11.23 -0.81
CA TRP A 178 -6.95 -12.14 -1.70
C TRP A 178 -7.10 -11.56 -3.12
N LEU A 179 -7.34 -10.24 -3.24
CA LEU A 179 -7.50 -9.56 -4.53
C LEU A 179 -6.17 -9.18 -5.19
N TYR A 180 -5.16 -8.84 -4.41
CA TYR A 180 -3.95 -8.16 -4.87
C TYR A 180 -3.22 -8.83 -6.05
N PRO A 181 -3.05 -10.16 -6.11
CA PRO A 181 -2.36 -10.81 -7.24
C PRO A 181 -3.03 -10.55 -8.61
N LEU A 182 -4.29 -10.12 -8.61
CA LEU A 182 -5.13 -9.94 -9.79
C LEU A 182 -5.34 -8.46 -10.16
N ASN A 183 -4.63 -7.53 -9.52
CA ASN A 183 -4.74 -6.09 -9.81
C ASN A 183 -4.21 -5.68 -11.19
N LYS A 184 -3.58 -6.57 -11.93
CA LYS A 184 -3.14 -6.28 -13.31
C LYS A 184 -4.35 -5.93 -14.16
N VAL A 185 -4.32 -4.75 -14.77
CA VAL A 185 -5.30 -4.37 -15.78
C VAL A 185 -5.04 -5.23 -17.02
N ASN A 186 -5.83 -6.26 -17.20
CA ASN A 186 -5.90 -6.96 -18.46
C ASN A 186 -6.87 -6.19 -19.33
N ASN A 187 -6.42 -5.62 -20.44
CA ASN A 187 -7.28 -5.03 -21.46
C ASN A 187 -7.98 -6.16 -22.25
N ASP A 188 -8.79 -6.94 -21.55
CA ASP A 188 -9.56 -8.01 -22.16
C ASP A 188 -10.80 -7.39 -22.83
N ILE A 189 -10.92 -7.61 -24.14
CA ILE A 189 -12.06 -7.16 -24.96
C ILE A 189 -13.40 -7.67 -24.37
N TYR A 190 -13.36 -8.80 -23.67
CA TYR A 190 -14.55 -9.45 -23.09
C TYR A 190 -14.89 -8.97 -21.67
N THR A 191 -14.15 -8.01 -21.10
CA THR A 191 -14.37 -7.57 -19.70
C THR A 191 -15.81 -7.11 -19.44
N PHE A 192 -16.39 -6.31 -20.34
CA PHE A 192 -17.77 -5.83 -20.20
C PHE A 192 -18.79 -6.95 -20.34
N SER A 193 -18.58 -7.88 -21.28
CA SER A 193 -19.45 -9.06 -21.42
C SER A 193 -19.43 -9.95 -20.18
N LYS A 194 -18.24 -10.10 -19.55
CA LYS A 194 -18.11 -10.82 -18.29
C LYS A 194 -18.81 -10.07 -17.16
N MET A 195 -18.69 -8.74 -17.09
CA MET A 195 -19.42 -7.93 -16.10
C MET A 195 -20.93 -8.16 -16.21
N ASP A 196 -21.51 -7.98 -17.39
CA ASP A 196 -22.96 -8.17 -17.62
C ASP A 196 -23.39 -9.57 -17.25
N PHE A 197 -22.61 -10.59 -17.64
CA PHE A 197 -22.86 -11.98 -17.31
C PHE A 197 -22.94 -12.21 -15.79
N TYR A 198 -21.91 -11.82 -15.04
CA TYR A 198 -21.88 -12.03 -13.59
C TYR A 198 -22.89 -11.16 -12.86
N GLN A 199 -23.10 -9.91 -13.28
CA GLN A 199 -24.12 -9.02 -12.70
C GLN A 199 -25.52 -9.64 -12.78
N ASN A 200 -25.90 -10.20 -13.93
CA ASN A 200 -27.17 -10.88 -14.09
C ASN A 200 -27.34 -12.04 -13.10
N TYR A 201 -26.28 -12.81 -12.84
CA TYR A 201 -26.34 -13.89 -11.87
C TYR A 201 -26.36 -13.41 -10.42
N PHE A 202 -25.68 -12.31 -10.08
CA PHE A 202 -25.79 -11.69 -8.75
C PHE A 202 -27.23 -11.24 -8.46
N LEU A 203 -27.93 -10.71 -9.46
CA LEU A 203 -29.34 -10.30 -9.33
C LEU A 203 -30.29 -11.51 -9.25
N GLN A 204 -30.04 -12.57 -10.02
CA GLN A 204 -30.89 -13.77 -10.02
C GLN A 204 -30.71 -14.65 -8.77
N LYS A 205 -29.49 -14.65 -8.19
CA LYS A 205 -29.12 -15.48 -7.04
C LYS A 205 -28.45 -14.68 -5.94
N PRO A 206 -29.13 -13.65 -5.39
CA PRO A 206 -28.52 -12.67 -4.48
C PRO A 206 -28.02 -13.26 -3.16
N GLU A 207 -28.56 -14.42 -2.73
CA GLU A 207 -28.24 -15.05 -1.46
C GLU A 207 -27.03 -15.98 -1.54
N LEU A 208 -26.65 -16.43 -2.74
CA LEU A 208 -25.49 -17.31 -2.88
C LEU A 208 -24.20 -16.52 -2.63
N THR A 209 -23.30 -17.11 -1.89
CA THR A 209 -21.94 -16.58 -1.78
C THR A 209 -21.24 -16.64 -3.14
N LEU A 210 -20.22 -15.78 -3.34
CA LEU A 210 -19.44 -15.79 -4.58
C LEU A 210 -18.83 -17.17 -4.85
N ILE A 211 -18.45 -17.91 -3.80
CA ILE A 211 -17.90 -19.27 -3.91
C ILE A 211 -18.98 -20.26 -4.37
N GLU A 212 -20.18 -20.20 -3.79
CA GLU A 212 -21.29 -21.08 -4.17
C GLU A 212 -21.77 -20.77 -5.57
N LEU A 213 -21.91 -19.48 -5.91
CA LEU A 213 -22.29 -19.05 -7.26
C LEU A 213 -21.26 -19.50 -8.30
N SER A 214 -19.97 -19.35 -8.02
CA SER A 214 -18.91 -19.80 -8.93
C SER A 214 -18.97 -21.31 -9.19
N LYS A 215 -19.15 -22.12 -8.14
CA LYS A 215 -19.33 -23.56 -8.29
C LYS A 215 -20.55 -23.92 -9.13
N TYR A 216 -21.66 -23.22 -8.92
CA TYR A 216 -22.87 -23.40 -9.72
C TYR A 216 -22.62 -23.10 -11.20
N LEU A 217 -21.95 -21.96 -11.50
CA LEU A 217 -21.64 -21.56 -12.87
C LEU A 217 -20.65 -22.49 -13.56
N ASP A 218 -19.57 -22.87 -12.88
CA ASP A 218 -18.57 -23.81 -13.40
C ASP A 218 -19.23 -25.14 -13.79
N THR A 219 -20.14 -25.65 -12.95
CA THR A 219 -20.90 -26.88 -13.25
C THR A 219 -21.88 -26.70 -14.41
N HIS A 220 -22.65 -25.57 -14.37
CA HIS A 220 -23.71 -25.33 -15.34
C HIS A 220 -23.18 -25.12 -16.77
N TYR A 221 -22.03 -24.45 -16.88
CA TYR A 221 -21.37 -24.15 -18.16
C TYR A 221 -20.21 -25.07 -18.52
N SER A 222 -20.02 -26.15 -17.76
CA SER A 222 -18.93 -27.12 -17.97
C SER A 222 -17.55 -26.43 -18.02
N MET A 223 -17.36 -25.41 -17.18
CA MET A 223 -16.10 -24.71 -17.06
C MET A 223 -15.14 -25.45 -16.13
N GLU A 224 -13.85 -25.13 -16.23
CA GLU A 224 -12.85 -25.62 -15.28
C GLU A 224 -13.19 -25.17 -13.85
N ALA A 225 -13.00 -26.05 -12.88
CA ALA A 225 -13.30 -25.74 -11.47
C ALA A 225 -12.51 -24.53 -10.97
N GLY A 226 -13.22 -23.50 -10.51
CA GLY A 226 -12.65 -22.24 -10.03
C GLY A 226 -12.51 -21.15 -11.09
N ALA A 227 -12.81 -21.42 -12.36
CA ALA A 227 -12.72 -20.45 -13.46
C ALA A 227 -13.61 -19.21 -13.21
N SER A 228 -14.90 -19.44 -12.87
CA SER A 228 -15.83 -18.35 -12.57
C SER A 228 -15.37 -17.53 -11.35
N LEU A 229 -14.82 -18.17 -10.31
CA LEU A 229 -14.32 -17.45 -9.13
C LEU A 229 -13.10 -16.59 -9.49
N LEU A 230 -12.23 -17.07 -10.35
CA LEU A 230 -11.06 -16.31 -10.82
C LEU A 230 -11.51 -15.06 -11.58
N GLU A 231 -12.44 -15.19 -12.53
CA GLU A 231 -12.98 -14.07 -13.30
C GLU A 231 -13.69 -13.03 -12.42
N ILE A 232 -14.51 -13.47 -11.46
CA ILE A 232 -15.16 -12.57 -10.48
C ILE A 232 -14.10 -11.82 -9.65
N ARG A 233 -13.04 -12.51 -9.20
CA ARG A 233 -11.94 -11.91 -8.46
C ARG A 233 -11.17 -10.89 -9.29
N GLU A 234 -10.94 -11.15 -10.57
CA GLU A 234 -10.32 -10.19 -11.50
C GLU A 234 -11.17 -8.92 -11.61
N LEU A 235 -12.48 -9.05 -11.80
CA LEU A 235 -13.41 -7.92 -11.87
C LEU A 235 -13.45 -7.12 -10.55
N LEU A 236 -13.40 -7.79 -9.40
CA LEU A 236 -13.29 -7.14 -8.08
C LEU A 236 -11.93 -6.46 -7.88
N ALA A 237 -10.85 -7.10 -8.29
CA ALA A 237 -9.49 -6.56 -8.17
C ALA A 237 -9.33 -5.31 -9.04
N GLN A 238 -9.86 -5.32 -10.25
CA GLN A 238 -9.85 -4.20 -11.20
C GLN A 238 -10.94 -3.17 -10.92
N ARG A 239 -11.78 -3.37 -9.87
CA ARG A 239 -12.83 -2.45 -9.41
C ARG A 239 -14.00 -2.26 -10.37
N TYR A 240 -14.23 -3.18 -11.28
CA TYR A 240 -15.48 -3.25 -12.04
C TYR A 240 -16.65 -3.61 -11.12
N PHE A 241 -16.40 -4.46 -10.12
CA PHE A 241 -17.27 -4.73 -9.00
C PHE A 241 -16.65 -4.24 -7.69
N LEU A 242 -17.50 -3.79 -6.78
CA LEU A 242 -17.14 -3.32 -5.46
C LEU A 242 -17.90 -4.12 -4.40
N PHE A 243 -17.35 -4.20 -3.20
CA PHE A 243 -18.00 -4.74 -2.01
C PHE A 243 -17.43 -4.07 -0.76
N ASP A 244 -18.11 -4.21 0.37
CA ASP A 244 -17.59 -3.76 1.67
C ASP A 244 -16.35 -4.58 2.06
N ILE A 245 -15.19 -3.94 1.99
CA ILE A 245 -13.89 -4.57 2.27
C ILE A 245 -13.77 -5.09 3.70
N THR A 246 -14.65 -4.67 4.62
CA THR A 246 -14.68 -5.16 6.00
C THR A 246 -15.47 -6.45 6.16
N LYS A 247 -16.23 -6.88 5.13
CA LYS A 247 -16.93 -8.16 5.09
C LYS A 247 -16.02 -9.24 4.48
N GLY A 248 -15.75 -10.31 5.23
CA GLY A 248 -14.84 -11.37 4.76
C GLY A 248 -15.26 -11.98 3.42
N TYR A 249 -14.33 -12.09 2.47
CA TYR A 249 -14.59 -12.53 1.08
C TYR A 249 -15.33 -13.86 0.95
N ARG A 250 -15.18 -14.75 1.95
CA ARG A 250 -15.91 -16.04 1.97
C ARG A 250 -17.41 -15.91 2.24
N LYS A 251 -17.83 -14.75 2.75
CA LYS A 251 -19.22 -14.46 3.15
C LYS A 251 -19.90 -13.45 2.23
N ILE A 252 -19.23 -12.98 1.19
CA ILE A 252 -19.78 -12.04 0.22
C ILE A 252 -20.78 -12.79 -0.66
N CYS A 253 -22.01 -12.28 -0.72
CA CYS A 253 -23.08 -12.80 -1.55
C CYS A 253 -23.32 -11.88 -2.75
N GLY A 254 -24.10 -12.34 -3.74
CA GLY A 254 -24.45 -11.55 -4.92
C GLY A 254 -25.02 -10.17 -4.56
N ARG A 255 -25.88 -10.07 -3.54
CA ARG A 255 -26.47 -8.81 -3.04
C ARG A 255 -25.48 -7.80 -2.46
N ASP A 256 -24.29 -8.24 -2.08
CA ASP A 256 -23.26 -7.37 -1.50
C ASP A 256 -22.36 -6.73 -2.57
N ILE A 257 -22.60 -7.06 -3.83
CA ILE A 257 -21.80 -6.59 -4.95
C ILE A 257 -22.45 -5.35 -5.56
N GLU A 258 -21.65 -4.30 -5.67
CA GLU A 258 -22.00 -3.05 -6.34
C GLU A 258 -21.19 -2.89 -7.62
N ILE A 259 -21.74 -2.17 -8.60
CA ILE A 259 -21.03 -1.83 -9.84
C ILE A 259 -20.08 -0.68 -9.58
N GLY A 260 -18.83 -0.83 -9.99
CA GLY A 260 -17.83 0.23 -9.94
C GLY A 260 -18.16 1.38 -10.90
N ASN A 261 -17.47 2.51 -10.73
CA ASN A 261 -17.65 3.67 -11.62
C ASN A 261 -17.02 3.41 -13.00
N ILE A 262 -17.83 2.94 -13.93
CA ILE A 262 -17.44 2.54 -15.29
C ILE A 262 -16.81 3.71 -16.06
N GLN A 263 -17.33 4.93 -15.93
CA GLN A 263 -16.80 6.10 -16.65
C GLN A 263 -15.36 6.44 -16.28
N HIS A 264 -14.99 6.19 -15.03
CA HIS A 264 -13.59 6.37 -14.60
C HIS A 264 -12.68 5.24 -15.15
N LEU A 265 -13.18 4.04 -15.22
CA LEU A 265 -12.46 2.87 -15.77
C LEU A 265 -12.23 3.01 -17.28
N GLU A 266 -13.18 3.59 -18.02
CA GLU A 266 -13.03 3.90 -19.46
C GLU A 266 -11.99 4.99 -19.71
N LYS A 267 -11.89 6.02 -18.86
CA LYS A 267 -10.84 7.04 -18.96
C LYS A 267 -9.44 6.46 -18.77
N LEU A 268 -9.25 5.54 -17.82
CA LEU A 268 -7.98 4.84 -17.63
C LEU A 268 -7.60 3.97 -18.83
N ARG A 269 -8.59 3.41 -19.53
CA ARG A 269 -8.39 2.61 -20.73
C ARG A 269 -7.92 3.44 -21.93
N ASN A 270 -8.42 4.66 -22.07
CA ASN A 270 -8.06 5.56 -23.18
C ASN A 270 -6.69 6.22 -23.01
N VAL A 271 -6.14 6.27 -21.79
CA VAL A 271 -4.81 6.83 -21.50
C VAL A 271 -3.69 5.79 -21.73
N SER A 272 -4.01 4.50 -21.70
CA SER A 272 -3.04 3.39 -21.90
C SER A 272 -2.99 2.86 -23.34
N GLY A 273 -3.66 3.53 -24.28
CA GLY A 273 -3.80 3.14 -25.69
C GLY A 273 -3.13 4.10 -26.68
N GLU A 274 -2.24 5.03 -26.21
CA GLU A 274 -1.33 5.82 -27.09
C GLU A 274 0.12 5.41 -26.89
#